data_08d5930518523822b84ffd19e867ff54
#
_entry.id   08d5930518523822b84ffd19e867ff54
#
_cell.length_a   1.000
_cell.length_b   1.000
_cell.length_c   1.000
_cell.angle_alpha   90.00
_cell.angle_beta   90.00
_cell.angle_gamma   90.00
#
_symmetry.space_group_name_H-M   'P 1'
#
loop_
_entity.id
_entity.type
_entity.pdbx_description
1 polymer ?
#
loop_
_entity_poly.entity_id
_entity_poly.type
_entity_poly.pdbx_seq_one_letter_code
_entity_poly.pdbx_strand_id
1 'polypeptide(L)'
;MLKIISAMAAAIAGLALANAHAAGQPLELSEAVEIAVTAEDPAYARFEVRAAAQEDRAVSDSQLPDPTLRTALANVPTDTFAFGQEPMTQAQVGLRQEIPRGSTLRLNREKREGEAEIERMRREATVRNVAFSVRLAWLDKFHAANAQALVEESRNAVSELIDALSASFAQGKLTSQDVLRAELELSLLDDKLAELQQRRATAEAELSRFISANASRPSPDNLPAFTSPGTVEEIEARLVRHPVVRVSDAMIGVEETDVELAKQAYKPAWAIEGGYGARGADRPDFASVGVSLTIPLFTGKRQDRALSAARKDKSAAELDRATTLLDLRRDLVRAYADWTQLDRRVALYDDAVIKRANETADASVSAYGGGLTDFPELIRSQLAELDAELKRLELRVERAKAWARLTYLAGDDQ
;
A
#
# COMPACT_ATOMS: atom_id res chain seq x y z
N MET A 1 33.84 -29.65 -6.57
CA MET A 1 32.89 -28.96 -7.48
C MET A 1 31.68 -29.81 -7.85
N LEU A 2 31.79 -31.10 -8.15
CA LEU A 2 30.64 -31.93 -8.59
C LEU A 2 29.54 -32.13 -7.51
N LYS A 3 29.87 -32.16 -6.21
CA LYS A 3 28.89 -32.32 -5.11
C LYS A 3 28.04 -31.06 -4.82
N ILE A 4 28.51 -29.85 -5.18
CA ILE A 4 27.79 -28.60 -4.98
C ILE A 4 26.75 -28.41 -6.07
N ILE A 5 27.06 -28.82 -7.30
CA ILE A 5 26.13 -28.76 -8.46
C ILE A 5 24.95 -29.74 -8.27
N SER A 6 25.22 -30.93 -7.68
CA SER A 6 24.17 -31.94 -7.40
C SER A 6 23.20 -31.49 -6.29
N ALA A 7 23.66 -30.73 -5.30
CA ALA A 7 22.82 -30.21 -4.21
C ALA A 7 21.93 -29.02 -4.68
N MET A 8 22.45 -28.17 -5.58
CA MET A 8 21.66 -27.07 -6.17
C MET A 8 20.58 -27.61 -7.15
N ALA A 9 20.88 -28.65 -7.92
CA ALA A 9 19.88 -29.26 -8.81
C ALA A 9 18.76 -29.95 -8.03
N ALA A 10 19.05 -30.58 -6.89
CA ALA A 10 18.04 -31.19 -6.02
C ALA A 10 17.16 -30.14 -5.31
N ALA A 11 17.70 -28.99 -4.92
CA ALA A 11 16.95 -27.89 -4.31
C ALA A 11 16.00 -27.24 -5.34
N ILE A 12 16.45 -27.02 -6.58
CA ILE A 12 15.63 -26.46 -7.65
C ILE A 12 14.52 -27.43 -8.08
N ALA A 13 14.80 -28.74 -8.13
CA ALA A 13 13.79 -29.76 -8.40
C ALA A 13 12.77 -29.89 -7.26
N GLY A 14 13.17 -29.73 -6.00
CA GLY A 14 12.29 -29.72 -4.84
C GLY A 14 11.35 -28.52 -4.83
N LEU A 15 11.82 -27.31 -5.20
CA LEU A 15 10.98 -26.13 -5.32
C LEU A 15 9.98 -26.23 -6.50
N ALA A 16 10.40 -26.81 -7.63
CA ALA A 16 9.54 -27.02 -8.80
C ALA A 16 8.43 -28.03 -8.51
N LEU A 17 8.70 -29.10 -7.76
CA LEU A 17 7.71 -30.09 -7.36
C LEU A 17 6.73 -29.57 -6.29
N ALA A 18 7.17 -28.71 -5.36
CA ALA A 18 6.30 -28.05 -4.39
C ALA A 18 5.33 -27.07 -5.08
N ASN A 19 5.81 -26.31 -6.06
CA ASN A 19 4.95 -25.42 -6.87
C ASN A 19 3.96 -26.18 -7.76
N ALA A 20 4.32 -27.35 -8.28
CA ALA A 20 3.43 -28.17 -9.11
C ALA A 20 2.30 -28.81 -8.28
N HIS A 21 2.52 -29.17 -7.02
CA HIS A 21 1.48 -29.67 -6.11
C HIS A 21 0.53 -28.56 -5.63
N ALA A 22 1.03 -27.34 -5.46
CA ALA A 22 0.21 -26.19 -5.07
C ALA A 22 -0.74 -25.70 -6.20
N ALA A 23 -0.37 -25.92 -7.46
CA ALA A 23 -1.14 -25.43 -8.60
C ALA A 23 -2.57 -26.03 -8.74
N GLY A 24 -2.83 -27.17 -8.12
CA GLY A 24 -4.15 -27.83 -8.13
C GLY A 24 -4.99 -27.65 -6.86
N GLN A 25 -4.41 -27.08 -5.80
CA GLN A 25 -5.14 -26.85 -4.54
C GLN A 25 -5.83 -25.48 -4.54
N PRO A 26 -7.05 -25.36 -3.96
CA PRO A 26 -7.69 -24.07 -3.79
C PRO A 26 -6.78 -23.09 -3.05
N LEU A 27 -6.82 -21.82 -3.47
CA LEU A 27 -6.06 -20.75 -2.83
C LEU A 27 -6.84 -20.20 -1.64
N GLU A 28 -6.37 -20.45 -0.44
CA GLU A 28 -6.98 -19.90 0.78
C GLU A 28 -6.65 -18.41 0.96
N LEU A 29 -7.55 -17.66 1.64
CA LEU A 29 -7.39 -16.22 1.87
C LEU A 29 -6.12 -15.90 2.68
N SER A 30 -5.87 -16.64 3.75
CA SER A 30 -4.67 -16.46 4.60
C SER A 30 -3.38 -16.72 3.82
N GLU A 31 -3.35 -17.79 3.01
CA GLU A 31 -2.24 -18.13 2.15
C GLU A 31 -1.96 -17.06 1.09
N ALA A 32 -3.01 -16.51 0.47
CA ALA A 32 -2.88 -15.42 -0.51
C ALA A 32 -2.25 -14.18 0.11
N VAL A 33 -2.66 -13.81 1.34
CA VAL A 33 -2.07 -12.70 2.09
C VAL A 33 -0.62 -12.99 2.45
N GLU A 34 -0.31 -14.19 2.98
CA GLU A 34 1.04 -14.58 3.36
C GLU A 34 2.01 -14.52 2.17
N ILE A 35 1.61 -15.08 1.02
CA ILE A 35 2.41 -15.01 -0.22
C ILE A 35 2.72 -13.56 -0.58
N ALA A 36 1.73 -12.67 -0.51
CA ALA A 36 1.88 -11.28 -0.92
C ALA A 36 2.77 -10.48 0.04
N VAL A 37 2.66 -10.68 1.35
CA VAL A 37 3.43 -9.90 2.33
C VAL A 37 4.86 -10.41 2.51
N THR A 38 5.12 -11.69 2.19
CA THR A 38 6.46 -12.30 2.25
C THR A 38 7.22 -12.16 0.94
N ALA A 39 6.55 -11.82 -0.17
CA ALA A 39 7.20 -11.60 -1.44
C ALA A 39 8.14 -10.38 -1.40
N GLU A 40 9.26 -10.46 -2.14
CA GLU A 40 10.14 -9.30 -2.39
C GLU A 40 9.51 -8.34 -3.42
N ASP A 41 8.39 -7.69 -3.05
CA ASP A 41 7.69 -6.77 -3.96
C ASP A 41 8.43 -5.42 -4.04
N PRO A 42 8.74 -4.92 -5.25
CA PRO A 42 9.30 -3.59 -5.45
C PRO A 42 8.50 -2.46 -4.80
N ALA A 43 7.20 -2.66 -4.57
CA ALA A 43 6.33 -1.66 -3.95
C ALA A 43 6.78 -1.27 -2.53
N TYR A 44 7.34 -2.21 -1.76
CA TYR A 44 7.87 -1.94 -0.43
C TYR A 44 9.39 -2.09 -0.32
N ALA A 45 10.05 -2.88 -1.17
CA ALA A 45 11.51 -2.96 -1.22
C ALA A 45 12.16 -1.58 -1.47
N ARG A 46 11.52 -0.72 -2.27
CA ARG A 46 11.98 0.66 -2.53
C ARG A 46 12.17 1.50 -1.26
N PHE A 47 11.39 1.25 -0.21
CA PHE A 47 11.48 2.01 1.04
C PHE A 47 12.73 1.66 1.83
N GLU A 48 13.18 0.39 1.81
CA GLU A 48 14.46 -0.03 2.40
C GLU A 48 15.63 0.69 1.73
N VAL A 49 15.63 0.73 0.38
CA VAL A 49 16.68 1.42 -0.38
C VAL A 49 16.67 2.92 -0.08
N ARG A 50 15.49 3.52 0.08
CA ARG A 50 15.38 4.95 0.44
C ARG A 50 15.83 5.21 1.87
N ALA A 51 15.50 4.34 2.82
CA ALA A 51 15.96 4.44 4.19
C ALA A 51 17.49 4.36 4.25
N ALA A 52 18.11 3.39 3.58
CA ALA A 52 19.56 3.26 3.47
C ALA A 52 20.22 4.52 2.83
N ALA A 53 19.58 5.09 1.81
CA ALA A 53 20.08 6.33 1.20
C ALA A 53 20.02 7.53 2.17
N GLN A 54 19.02 7.60 3.06
CA GLN A 54 18.98 8.62 4.11
C GLN A 54 20.03 8.38 5.21
N GLU A 55 20.31 7.13 5.54
CA GLU A 55 21.40 6.76 6.47
C GLU A 55 22.77 7.18 5.92
N ASP A 56 23.05 6.95 4.63
CA ASP A 56 24.27 7.43 3.99
C ASP A 56 24.35 8.96 4.02
N ARG A 57 23.22 9.66 3.76
CA ARG A 57 23.15 11.11 3.90
C ARG A 57 23.35 11.58 5.34
N ALA A 58 22.87 10.83 6.33
CA ALA A 58 23.09 11.15 7.73
C ALA A 58 24.59 11.16 8.07
N VAL A 59 25.36 10.25 7.48
CA VAL A 59 26.82 10.23 7.63
C VAL A 59 27.44 11.43 6.91
N SER A 60 27.09 11.68 5.64
CA SER A 60 27.70 12.78 4.86
C SER A 60 27.38 14.15 5.42
N ASP A 61 26.09 14.43 5.77
CA ASP A 61 25.64 15.75 6.23
C ASP A 61 26.09 16.07 7.67
N SER A 62 26.61 15.07 8.39
CA SER A 62 27.20 15.23 9.72
C SER A 62 28.71 15.51 9.71
N GLN A 63 29.35 15.52 8.56
CA GLN A 63 30.77 15.81 8.43
C GLN A 63 31.02 17.33 8.37
N LEU A 64 32.26 17.73 8.72
CA LEU A 64 32.69 19.08 8.45
C LEU A 64 32.73 19.35 6.94
N PRO A 65 32.41 20.57 6.49
CA PRO A 65 32.62 20.94 5.08
C PRO A 65 34.08 20.76 4.67
N ASP A 66 34.32 20.48 3.39
CA ASP A 66 35.66 20.33 2.87
C ASP A 66 36.49 21.59 3.11
N PRO A 67 37.78 21.46 3.46
CA PRO A 67 38.66 22.59 3.57
C PRO A 67 38.90 23.29 2.22
N THR A 68 38.84 24.60 2.25
CA THR A 68 39.08 25.41 1.03
C THR A 68 40.54 25.79 0.91
N LEU A 69 41.19 25.35 -0.16
CA LEU A 69 42.53 25.80 -0.53
C LEU A 69 42.44 27.11 -1.33
N ARG A 70 43.14 28.13 -0.89
CA ARG A 70 43.25 29.42 -1.57
C ARG A 70 44.66 29.65 -2.01
N THR A 71 44.86 30.02 -3.28
CA THR A 71 46.14 30.50 -3.80
C THR A 71 45.95 31.90 -4.36
N ALA A 72 46.91 32.79 -4.13
CA ALA A 72 46.86 34.14 -4.61
C ALA A 72 48.28 34.73 -4.83
N LEU A 73 48.44 35.61 -5.80
CA LEU A 73 49.52 36.55 -5.85
C LEU A 73 49.03 37.87 -5.25
N ALA A 74 49.65 38.29 -4.14
CA ALA A 74 49.23 39.47 -3.42
C ALA A 74 50.24 40.60 -3.56
N ASN A 75 49.73 41.84 -3.60
CA ASN A 75 50.51 43.08 -3.62
C ASN A 75 51.50 43.13 -4.80
N VAL A 76 51.09 42.66 -5.98
CA VAL A 76 51.89 42.76 -7.22
C VAL A 76 51.82 44.18 -7.74
N PRO A 77 52.99 44.86 -7.97
CA PRO A 77 53.01 46.19 -8.58
C PRO A 77 52.34 46.23 -9.95
N THR A 78 51.44 47.16 -10.18
CA THR A 78 50.69 47.24 -11.46
C THR A 78 51.44 47.96 -12.57
N ASP A 79 52.51 48.64 -12.25
CA ASP A 79 53.40 49.35 -13.20
C ASP A 79 54.44 48.44 -13.89
N THR A 80 54.99 47.46 -13.14
CA THR A 80 56.05 46.58 -13.66
C THR A 80 55.69 45.09 -13.59
N PHE A 81 54.71 44.69 -12.80
CA PHE A 81 54.41 43.30 -12.46
C PHE A 81 55.62 42.52 -11.89
N ALA A 82 56.64 43.21 -11.41
CA ALA A 82 57.89 42.59 -10.93
C ALA A 82 57.70 42.05 -9.51
N PHE A 83 57.90 40.74 -9.30
CA PHE A 83 57.69 40.04 -8.04
C PHE A 83 58.60 40.51 -6.89
N GLY A 84 59.78 40.94 -7.22
CA GLY A 84 60.82 41.41 -6.26
C GLY A 84 60.83 42.91 -5.99
N GLN A 85 59.99 43.73 -6.68
CA GLN A 85 60.00 45.17 -6.57
C GLN A 85 59.52 45.66 -5.20
N GLU A 86 58.40 45.23 -4.79
CA GLU A 86 57.78 45.69 -3.52
C GLU A 86 58.02 44.71 -2.39
N PRO A 87 58.26 45.21 -1.14
CA PRO A 87 58.49 44.36 0.02
C PRO A 87 57.33 43.44 0.39
N MET A 88 56.12 43.76 -0.01
CA MET A 88 54.90 43.04 0.36
C MET A 88 54.40 42.12 -0.74
N THR A 89 55.05 42.09 -1.94
CA THR A 89 54.69 41.15 -3.01
C THR A 89 54.96 39.72 -2.55
N GLN A 90 53.96 38.86 -2.63
CA GLN A 90 54.06 37.47 -2.20
C GLN A 90 53.14 36.52 -2.98
N ALA A 91 53.60 35.31 -3.17
CA ALA A 91 52.78 34.18 -3.56
C ALA A 91 52.19 33.53 -2.29
N GLN A 92 50.87 33.51 -2.17
CA GLN A 92 50.19 32.99 -1.00
C GLN A 92 49.57 31.63 -1.30
N VAL A 93 49.64 30.72 -0.30
CA VAL A 93 48.85 29.53 -0.20
C VAL A 93 48.18 29.51 1.18
N GLY A 94 46.90 29.25 1.23
CA GLY A 94 46.16 29.21 2.49
C GLY A 94 45.14 28.10 2.50
N LEU A 95 44.88 27.54 3.67
CA LEU A 95 43.84 26.55 3.94
C LEU A 95 42.85 27.16 4.91
N ARG A 96 41.54 27.04 4.59
CA ARG A 96 40.42 27.48 5.44
C ARG A 96 39.53 26.32 5.74
N GLN A 97 39.25 26.07 7.04
CA GLN A 97 38.29 25.10 7.50
C GLN A 97 37.11 25.83 8.14
N GLU A 98 35.90 25.56 7.62
CA GLU A 98 34.65 26.05 8.23
C GLU A 98 34.15 25.10 9.30
N ILE A 99 33.63 25.68 10.39
CA ILE A 99 33.01 24.97 11.51
C ILE A 99 31.56 25.47 11.60
N PRO A 100 30.57 24.61 11.26
CA PRO A 100 29.17 24.97 11.28
C PRO A 100 28.67 25.41 12.68
N ARG A 101 27.57 26.15 12.69
CA ARG A 101 27.00 26.78 13.89
C ARG A 101 26.51 25.74 14.88
N GLY A 102 26.93 25.84 16.12
CA GLY A 102 26.40 25.06 17.24
C GLY A 102 26.32 23.57 16.99
N SER A 103 25.11 23.02 17.05
CA SER A 103 24.85 21.58 16.86
C SER A 103 24.36 21.21 15.46
N THR A 104 24.59 22.04 14.43
CA THR A 104 24.04 21.84 13.08
C THR A 104 24.38 20.46 12.50
N LEU A 105 25.64 19.99 12.64
CA LEU A 105 26.07 18.69 12.12
C LEU A 105 25.32 17.52 12.78
N ARG A 106 25.17 17.56 14.12
CA ARG A 106 24.39 16.56 14.87
C ARG A 106 22.92 16.58 14.46
N LEU A 107 22.32 17.77 14.35
CA LEU A 107 20.91 17.90 13.99
C LEU A 107 20.63 17.51 12.53
N ASN A 108 21.56 17.77 11.61
CA ASN A 108 21.46 17.26 10.24
C ASN A 108 21.43 15.74 10.22
N ARG A 109 22.29 15.10 11.02
CA ARG A 109 22.28 13.64 11.17
C ARG A 109 20.93 13.14 11.71
N GLU A 110 20.46 13.71 12.82
CA GLU A 110 19.19 13.36 13.45
C GLU A 110 18.01 13.53 12.47
N LYS A 111 18.02 14.61 11.69
CA LYS A 111 17.02 14.82 10.63
C LYS A 111 17.02 13.68 9.62
N ARG A 112 18.20 13.31 9.10
CA ARG A 112 18.31 12.22 8.11
C ARG A 112 17.95 10.86 8.69
N GLU A 113 18.33 10.59 9.94
CA GLU A 113 17.91 9.38 10.66
C GLU A 113 16.37 9.34 10.83
N GLY A 114 15.75 10.50 11.14
CA GLY A 114 14.29 10.64 11.16
C GLY A 114 13.62 10.42 9.80
N GLU A 115 14.22 10.93 8.70
CA GLU A 115 13.74 10.69 7.35
C GLU A 115 13.87 9.20 6.95
N ALA A 116 14.92 8.49 7.39
CA ALA A 116 15.04 7.05 7.20
C ALA A 116 13.93 6.28 7.97
N GLU A 117 13.61 6.71 9.18
CA GLU A 117 12.53 6.11 9.96
C GLU A 117 11.15 6.33 9.31
N ILE A 118 10.90 7.50 8.70
CA ILE A 118 9.68 7.74 7.91
C ILE A 118 9.57 6.71 6.78
N GLU A 119 10.66 6.42 6.05
CA GLU A 119 10.62 5.43 4.97
C GLU A 119 10.34 4.01 5.52
N ARG A 120 10.88 3.62 6.68
CA ARG A 120 10.54 2.34 7.32
C ARG A 120 9.07 2.26 7.74
N MET A 121 8.52 3.33 8.31
CA MET A 121 7.10 3.39 8.68
C MET A 121 6.19 3.34 7.43
N ARG A 122 6.59 3.98 6.33
CA ARG A 122 5.89 3.89 5.04
C ARG A 122 5.88 2.47 4.48
N ARG A 123 7.00 1.73 4.64
CA ARG A 123 7.05 0.31 4.28
C ARG A 123 6.00 -0.48 5.05
N GLU A 124 5.96 -0.34 6.38
CA GLU A 124 4.99 -1.04 7.24
C GLU A 124 3.53 -0.71 6.84
N ALA A 125 3.23 0.57 6.62
CA ALA A 125 1.92 1.00 6.14
C ALA A 125 1.57 0.41 4.76
N THR A 126 2.57 0.30 3.86
CA THR A 126 2.37 -0.26 2.52
C THR A 126 2.12 -1.76 2.57
N VAL A 127 2.89 -2.52 3.37
CA VAL A 127 2.67 -3.97 3.56
C VAL A 127 1.25 -4.24 4.05
N ARG A 128 0.78 -3.46 5.03
CA ARG A 128 -0.60 -3.58 5.53
C ARG A 128 -1.64 -3.26 4.45
N ASN A 129 -1.41 -2.22 3.65
CA ASN A 129 -2.30 -1.88 2.54
C ASN A 129 -2.31 -2.97 1.45
N VAL A 130 -1.16 -3.60 1.17
CA VAL A 130 -1.06 -4.76 0.27
C VAL A 130 -1.88 -5.93 0.81
N ALA A 131 -1.73 -6.28 2.09
CA ALA A 131 -2.54 -7.33 2.72
C ALA A 131 -4.05 -7.06 2.60
N PHE A 132 -4.47 -5.81 2.82
CA PHE A 132 -5.86 -5.40 2.63
C PHE A 132 -6.32 -5.52 1.16
N SER A 133 -5.52 -5.04 0.21
CA SER A 133 -5.84 -5.12 -1.23
C SER A 133 -5.95 -6.56 -1.72
N VAL A 134 -5.06 -7.45 -1.25
CA VAL A 134 -5.10 -8.89 -1.56
C VAL A 134 -6.38 -9.52 -1.03
N ARG A 135 -6.79 -9.20 0.22
CA ARG A 135 -8.06 -9.70 0.78
C ARG A 135 -9.23 -9.30 -0.09
N LEU A 136 -9.29 -8.04 -0.55
CA LEU A 136 -10.38 -7.59 -1.42
C LEU A 136 -10.37 -8.30 -2.79
N ALA A 137 -9.23 -8.35 -3.47
CA ALA A 137 -9.12 -8.99 -4.77
C ALA A 137 -9.42 -10.51 -4.71
N TRP A 138 -8.97 -11.18 -3.64
CA TRP A 138 -9.31 -12.58 -3.40
C TRP A 138 -10.81 -12.78 -3.19
N LEU A 139 -11.47 -11.91 -2.41
CA LEU A 139 -12.92 -11.97 -2.18
C LEU A 139 -13.72 -11.69 -3.44
N ASP A 140 -13.25 -10.79 -4.31
CA ASP A 140 -13.88 -10.54 -5.62
C ASP A 140 -13.76 -11.76 -6.55
N LYS A 141 -12.58 -12.41 -6.58
CA LYS A 141 -12.37 -13.65 -7.32
C LYS A 141 -13.25 -14.76 -6.76
N PHE A 142 -13.30 -14.94 -5.44
CA PHE A 142 -14.14 -15.91 -4.78
C PHE A 142 -15.62 -15.72 -5.16
N HIS A 143 -16.12 -14.48 -5.10
CA HIS A 143 -17.48 -14.15 -5.51
C HIS A 143 -17.75 -14.55 -6.96
N ALA A 144 -16.90 -14.13 -7.89
CA ALA A 144 -17.10 -14.39 -9.30
C ALA A 144 -17.07 -15.89 -9.62
N ALA A 145 -16.16 -16.67 -9.03
CA ALA A 145 -16.04 -18.10 -9.24
C ALA A 145 -17.25 -18.88 -8.70
N ASN A 146 -17.69 -18.58 -7.48
CA ASN A 146 -18.84 -19.27 -6.86
C ASN A 146 -20.19 -18.83 -7.48
N ALA A 147 -20.33 -17.55 -7.86
CA ALA A 147 -21.49 -17.10 -8.62
C ALA A 147 -21.59 -17.75 -9.99
N GLN A 148 -20.45 -17.93 -10.68
CA GLN A 148 -20.39 -18.66 -11.94
C GLN A 148 -20.91 -20.10 -11.77
N ALA A 149 -20.49 -20.82 -10.73
CA ALA A 149 -20.96 -22.18 -10.46
C ALA A 149 -22.47 -22.25 -10.24
N LEU A 150 -23.05 -21.31 -9.47
CA LEU A 150 -24.51 -21.25 -9.25
C LEU A 150 -25.28 -20.99 -10.57
N VAL A 151 -24.79 -20.08 -11.40
CA VAL A 151 -25.42 -19.77 -12.69
C VAL A 151 -25.29 -20.92 -13.66
N GLU A 152 -24.14 -21.63 -13.72
CA GLU A 152 -23.94 -22.83 -14.55
C GLU A 152 -24.90 -23.95 -14.16
N GLU A 153 -25.12 -24.18 -12.85
CA GLU A 153 -26.07 -25.16 -12.35
C GLU A 153 -27.50 -24.83 -12.80
N SER A 154 -27.94 -23.59 -12.58
CA SER A 154 -29.27 -23.13 -13.02
C SER A 154 -29.44 -23.18 -14.55
N ARG A 155 -28.40 -22.77 -15.31
CA ARG A 155 -28.40 -22.85 -16.77
C ARG A 155 -28.60 -24.26 -17.26
N ASN A 156 -27.91 -25.24 -16.65
CA ASN A 156 -28.06 -26.65 -17.04
C ASN A 156 -29.48 -27.16 -16.77
N ALA A 157 -30.04 -26.81 -15.60
CA ALA A 157 -31.43 -27.14 -15.25
C ALA A 157 -32.44 -26.54 -16.26
N VAL A 158 -32.26 -25.27 -16.63
CA VAL A 158 -33.11 -24.61 -17.67
C VAL A 158 -32.93 -25.26 -19.03
N SER A 159 -31.72 -25.65 -19.44
CA SER A 159 -31.47 -26.35 -20.69
C SER A 159 -32.19 -27.68 -20.75
N GLU A 160 -32.11 -28.50 -19.71
CA GLU A 160 -32.82 -29.78 -19.60
C GLU A 160 -34.36 -29.59 -19.69
N LEU A 161 -34.84 -28.52 -19.08
CA LEU A 161 -36.25 -28.16 -19.13
C LEU A 161 -36.70 -27.76 -20.52
N ILE A 162 -35.89 -27.03 -21.31
CA ILE A 162 -36.15 -26.66 -22.72
C ILE A 162 -36.24 -27.91 -23.58
N ASP A 163 -35.41 -28.92 -23.39
CA ASP A 163 -35.47 -30.19 -24.11
C ASP A 163 -36.82 -30.92 -23.87
N ALA A 164 -37.26 -30.94 -22.61
CA ALA A 164 -38.57 -31.54 -22.24
C ALA A 164 -39.74 -30.74 -22.82
N LEU A 165 -39.65 -29.40 -22.86
CA LEU A 165 -40.68 -28.54 -23.48
C LEU A 165 -40.77 -28.73 -24.99
N SER A 166 -39.62 -28.82 -25.65
CA SER A 166 -39.56 -29.06 -27.11
C SER A 166 -40.26 -30.35 -27.49
N ALA A 167 -40.08 -31.41 -26.69
CA ALA A 167 -40.80 -32.66 -26.85
C ALA A 167 -42.32 -32.51 -26.63
N SER A 168 -42.74 -31.72 -25.67
CA SER A 168 -44.14 -31.45 -25.37
C SER A 168 -44.81 -30.55 -26.42
N PHE A 169 -44.08 -29.59 -26.96
CA PHE A 169 -44.51 -28.73 -28.07
C PHE A 169 -44.76 -29.60 -29.34
N ALA A 170 -43.85 -30.52 -29.67
CA ALA A 170 -44.04 -31.44 -30.79
C ALA A 170 -45.30 -32.30 -30.64
N GLN A 171 -45.79 -32.50 -29.42
CA GLN A 171 -47.07 -33.21 -29.13
C GLN A 171 -48.29 -32.27 -29.13
N GLY A 172 -48.11 -30.98 -29.38
CA GLY A 172 -49.18 -29.99 -29.42
C GLY A 172 -49.73 -29.57 -28.02
N LYS A 173 -48.98 -29.84 -26.94
CA LYS A 173 -49.40 -29.55 -25.55
C LYS A 173 -48.98 -28.16 -25.06
N LEU A 174 -48.08 -27.50 -25.78
CA LEU A 174 -47.52 -26.19 -25.41
C LEU A 174 -47.55 -25.24 -26.61
N THR A 175 -47.40 -23.93 -26.35
CA THR A 175 -47.32 -22.90 -27.36
C THR A 175 -45.85 -22.65 -27.77
N SER A 176 -45.64 -22.13 -28.97
CA SER A 176 -44.30 -21.68 -29.39
C SER A 176 -43.77 -20.54 -28.53
N GLN A 177 -44.67 -19.74 -27.92
CA GLN A 177 -44.31 -18.65 -27.00
C GLN A 177 -43.60 -19.17 -25.75
N ASP A 178 -44.00 -20.32 -25.22
CA ASP A 178 -43.38 -20.87 -23.99
C ASP A 178 -41.94 -21.33 -24.28
N VAL A 179 -41.69 -21.97 -25.46
CA VAL A 179 -40.34 -22.35 -25.87
C VAL A 179 -39.45 -21.13 -26.09
N LEU A 180 -39.93 -20.14 -26.85
CA LEU A 180 -39.14 -18.92 -27.09
C LEU A 180 -38.81 -18.16 -25.82
N ARG A 181 -39.72 -18.15 -24.82
CA ARG A 181 -39.44 -17.55 -23.49
C ARG A 181 -38.34 -18.29 -22.77
N ALA A 182 -38.35 -19.63 -22.75
CA ALA A 182 -37.32 -20.43 -22.14
C ALA A 182 -35.94 -20.22 -22.82
N GLU A 183 -35.89 -20.17 -24.14
CA GLU A 183 -34.69 -19.88 -24.92
C GLU A 183 -34.13 -18.46 -24.61
N LEU A 184 -35.03 -17.48 -24.39
CA LEU A 184 -34.61 -16.14 -23.94
C LEU A 184 -33.96 -16.18 -22.56
N GLU A 185 -34.56 -16.86 -21.57
CA GLU A 185 -33.99 -16.99 -20.23
C GLU A 185 -32.64 -17.72 -20.25
N LEU A 186 -32.49 -18.77 -21.08
CA LEU A 186 -31.20 -19.43 -21.28
C LEU A 186 -30.15 -18.46 -21.83
N SER A 187 -30.50 -17.60 -22.81
CA SER A 187 -29.61 -16.60 -23.38
C SER A 187 -29.22 -15.54 -22.33
N LEU A 188 -30.12 -15.16 -21.42
CA LEU A 188 -29.81 -14.24 -20.32
C LEU A 188 -28.87 -14.87 -19.28
N LEU A 189 -28.99 -16.18 -19.04
CA LEU A 189 -28.03 -16.92 -18.19
C LEU A 189 -26.66 -17.03 -18.85
N ASP A 190 -26.60 -17.23 -20.18
CA ASP A 190 -25.33 -17.23 -20.93
C ASP A 190 -24.62 -15.86 -20.85
N ASP A 191 -25.37 -14.76 -20.97
CA ASP A 191 -24.83 -13.39 -20.81
C ASP A 191 -24.29 -13.18 -19.38
N LYS A 192 -25.06 -13.62 -18.37
CA LYS A 192 -24.63 -13.55 -16.96
C LYS A 192 -23.36 -14.36 -16.69
N LEU A 193 -23.20 -15.52 -17.31
CA LEU A 193 -21.97 -16.32 -17.27
C LEU A 193 -20.78 -15.56 -17.88
N ALA A 194 -20.98 -14.95 -19.05
CA ALA A 194 -19.94 -14.15 -19.71
C ALA A 194 -19.50 -12.96 -18.82
N GLU A 195 -20.45 -12.26 -18.19
CA GLU A 195 -20.16 -11.20 -17.23
C GLU A 195 -19.34 -11.71 -16.02
N LEU A 196 -19.72 -12.84 -15.45
CA LEU A 196 -19.01 -13.43 -14.30
C LEU A 196 -17.61 -13.92 -14.68
N GLN A 197 -17.42 -14.47 -15.87
CA GLN A 197 -16.10 -14.83 -16.42
C GLN A 197 -15.20 -13.59 -16.55
N GLN A 198 -15.74 -12.47 -17.05
CA GLN A 198 -15.02 -11.20 -17.14
C GLN A 198 -14.62 -10.70 -15.75
N ARG A 199 -15.55 -10.69 -14.79
CA ARG A 199 -15.27 -10.28 -13.39
C ARG A 199 -14.20 -11.15 -12.74
N ARG A 200 -14.25 -12.46 -12.95
CA ARG A 200 -13.24 -13.39 -12.46
C ARG A 200 -11.88 -13.11 -13.06
N ALA A 201 -11.79 -12.93 -14.39
CA ALA A 201 -10.52 -12.62 -15.06
C ALA A 201 -9.92 -11.28 -14.56
N THR A 202 -10.77 -10.27 -14.32
CA THR A 202 -10.34 -8.97 -13.73
C THR A 202 -9.78 -9.17 -12.31
N ALA A 203 -10.50 -9.89 -11.46
CA ALA A 203 -10.05 -10.14 -10.08
C ALA A 203 -8.76 -10.99 -10.05
N GLU A 204 -8.61 -11.97 -10.94
CA GLU A 204 -7.38 -12.75 -11.10
C GLU A 204 -6.20 -11.87 -11.56
N ALA A 205 -6.45 -10.93 -12.50
CA ALA A 205 -5.42 -9.99 -12.96
C ALA A 205 -4.98 -9.04 -11.83
N GLU A 206 -5.91 -8.50 -11.04
CA GLU A 206 -5.60 -7.68 -9.87
C GLU A 206 -4.81 -8.46 -8.81
N LEU A 207 -5.22 -9.69 -8.52
CA LEU A 207 -4.55 -10.55 -7.55
C LEU A 207 -3.15 -10.96 -8.03
N SER A 208 -2.97 -11.18 -9.35
CA SER A 208 -1.69 -11.56 -9.96
C SER A 208 -0.59 -10.50 -9.75
N ARG A 209 -0.96 -9.23 -9.57
CA ARG A 209 -0.03 -8.15 -9.23
C ARG A 209 0.73 -8.44 -7.93
N PHE A 210 0.09 -9.14 -6.98
CA PHE A 210 0.64 -9.39 -5.65
C PHE A 210 1.20 -10.81 -5.48
N ILE A 211 0.56 -11.81 -6.09
CA ILE A 211 0.90 -13.23 -5.89
C ILE A 211 1.24 -13.98 -7.18
N SER A 212 1.44 -13.25 -8.29
CA SER A 212 1.85 -13.79 -9.58
C SER A 212 1.00 -14.98 -10.04
N ALA A 213 1.61 -16.10 -10.42
CA ALA A 213 0.93 -17.29 -10.94
C ALA A 213 -0.05 -17.95 -9.94
N ASN A 214 0.09 -17.70 -8.62
CA ASN A 214 -0.85 -18.25 -7.64
C ASN A 214 -2.26 -17.67 -7.77
N ALA A 215 -2.42 -16.52 -8.44
CA ALA A 215 -3.72 -15.91 -8.68
C ALA A 215 -4.67 -16.79 -9.53
N SER A 216 -4.16 -17.66 -10.39
CA SER A 216 -4.94 -18.55 -11.23
C SER A 216 -5.38 -19.85 -10.54
N ARG A 217 -4.93 -20.13 -9.31
CA ARG A 217 -5.36 -21.31 -8.55
C ARG A 217 -6.88 -21.28 -8.32
N PRO A 218 -7.56 -22.43 -8.21
CA PRO A 218 -9.00 -22.48 -7.94
C PRO A 218 -9.37 -21.70 -6.66
N SER A 219 -10.58 -21.16 -6.60
CA SER A 219 -11.16 -20.64 -5.35
C SER A 219 -11.75 -21.80 -4.55
N PRO A 220 -11.73 -21.74 -3.20
CA PRO A 220 -12.45 -22.71 -2.38
C PRO A 220 -13.99 -22.55 -2.54
N ASP A 221 -14.74 -23.59 -2.17
CA ASP A 221 -16.20 -23.57 -2.26
C ASP A 221 -16.82 -22.72 -1.15
N ASN A 222 -16.13 -22.55 -0.01
CA ASN A 222 -16.65 -21.84 1.16
C ASN A 222 -15.70 -20.71 1.60
N LEU A 223 -16.30 -19.62 2.11
CA LEU A 223 -15.55 -18.58 2.79
C LEU A 223 -15.00 -19.10 4.13
N PRO A 224 -13.81 -18.67 4.53
CA PRO A 224 -13.31 -18.93 5.87
C PRO A 224 -14.22 -18.31 6.94
N ALA A 225 -14.17 -18.85 8.14
CA ALA A 225 -14.88 -18.27 9.28
C ALA A 225 -14.20 -16.95 9.69
N PHE A 226 -14.94 -15.87 9.71
CA PHE A 226 -14.48 -14.57 10.17
C PHE A 226 -14.86 -14.36 11.63
N THR A 227 -13.86 -14.12 12.49
CA THR A 227 -14.09 -13.74 13.89
C THR A 227 -14.54 -12.30 14.00
N SER A 228 -15.26 -11.96 15.07
CA SER A 228 -15.63 -10.56 15.33
C SER A 228 -14.38 -9.69 15.44
N PRO A 229 -14.32 -8.54 14.74
CA PRO A 229 -13.15 -7.65 14.75
C PRO A 229 -12.99 -6.87 16.07
N GLY A 230 -13.85 -7.09 17.07
CA GLY A 230 -13.91 -6.34 18.33
C GLY A 230 -14.97 -5.23 18.31
N THR A 231 -15.01 -4.41 19.34
CA THR A 231 -15.91 -3.26 19.45
C THR A 231 -15.32 -2.03 18.76
N VAL A 232 -16.15 -1.04 18.44
CA VAL A 232 -15.70 0.24 17.86
C VAL A 232 -14.70 0.92 18.77
N GLU A 233 -14.96 0.92 20.08
CA GLU A 233 -14.12 1.56 21.10
C GLU A 233 -12.74 0.89 21.19
N GLU A 234 -12.67 -0.42 21.10
CA GLU A 234 -11.41 -1.17 21.10
C GLU A 234 -10.56 -0.87 19.87
N ILE A 235 -11.18 -0.83 18.68
CA ILE A 235 -10.47 -0.51 17.45
C ILE A 235 -10.05 0.97 17.45
N GLU A 236 -10.94 1.88 17.88
CA GLU A 236 -10.62 3.32 17.96
C GLU A 236 -9.40 3.59 18.85
N ALA A 237 -9.30 2.92 19.99
CA ALA A 237 -8.16 3.04 20.88
C ALA A 237 -6.83 2.58 20.23
N ARG A 238 -6.88 1.71 19.23
CA ARG A 238 -5.70 1.23 18.48
C ARG A 238 -5.32 2.14 17.32
N LEU A 239 -6.25 2.97 16.79
CA LEU A 239 -5.98 3.83 15.63
C LEU A 239 -4.77 4.74 15.81
N VAL A 240 -4.49 5.18 17.05
CA VAL A 240 -3.30 6.02 17.34
C VAL A 240 -1.97 5.28 17.06
N ARG A 241 -1.98 3.96 17.01
CA ARG A 241 -0.81 3.12 16.69
C ARG A 241 -0.83 2.62 15.24
N HIS A 242 -1.84 3.01 14.45
CA HIS A 242 -1.94 2.59 13.06
C HIS A 242 -0.71 3.06 12.28
N PRO A 243 -0.10 2.23 11.39
CA PRO A 243 1.13 2.58 10.68
C PRO A 243 1.08 3.92 9.95
N VAL A 244 -0.06 4.29 9.36
CA VAL A 244 -0.23 5.59 8.70
C VAL A 244 -0.10 6.75 9.70
N VAL A 245 -0.60 6.61 10.94
CA VAL A 245 -0.45 7.62 12.00
C VAL A 245 1.01 7.69 12.48
N ARG A 246 1.68 6.52 12.61
CA ARG A 246 3.11 6.47 12.96
C ARG A 246 3.99 7.16 11.91
N VAL A 247 3.64 7.09 10.62
CA VAL A 247 4.29 7.91 9.57
C VAL A 247 4.15 9.39 9.89
N SER A 248 2.95 9.86 10.24
CA SER A 248 2.71 11.26 10.61
C SER A 248 3.48 11.66 11.89
N ASP A 249 3.55 10.77 12.89
CA ASP A 249 4.34 11.00 14.11
C ASP A 249 5.83 11.17 13.80
N ALA A 250 6.38 10.32 12.93
CA ALA A 250 7.77 10.42 12.49
C ALA A 250 8.04 11.72 11.70
N MET A 251 7.09 12.15 10.85
CA MET A 251 7.19 13.43 10.13
C MET A 251 7.22 14.61 11.10
N ILE A 252 6.37 14.62 12.14
CA ILE A 252 6.40 15.65 13.19
C ILE A 252 7.78 15.71 13.88
N GLY A 253 8.40 14.55 14.14
CA GLY A 253 9.74 14.48 14.71
C GLY A 253 10.82 15.11 13.83
N VAL A 254 10.73 14.94 12.51
CA VAL A 254 11.63 15.59 11.54
C VAL A 254 11.41 17.11 11.54
N GLU A 255 10.17 17.58 11.51
CA GLU A 255 9.85 19.01 11.58
C GLU A 255 10.31 19.65 12.91
N GLU A 256 10.27 18.89 14.02
CA GLU A 256 10.83 19.35 15.29
C GLU A 256 12.35 19.55 15.21
N THR A 257 13.04 18.64 14.53
CA THR A 257 14.48 18.77 14.26
C THR A 257 14.77 19.98 13.37
N ASP A 258 13.92 20.29 12.39
CA ASP A 258 14.04 21.51 11.55
C ASP A 258 13.85 22.79 12.37
N VAL A 259 12.95 22.80 13.37
CA VAL A 259 12.85 23.90 14.33
C VAL A 259 14.15 24.07 15.13
N GLU A 260 14.75 22.98 15.60
CA GLU A 260 16.03 23.02 16.30
C GLU A 260 17.18 23.49 15.40
N LEU A 261 17.20 23.07 14.13
CA LEU A 261 18.15 23.57 13.13
C LEU A 261 17.99 25.07 12.89
N ALA A 262 16.76 25.56 12.76
CA ALA A 262 16.50 26.99 12.62
C ALA A 262 17.00 27.80 13.85
N LYS A 263 16.95 27.24 15.07
CA LYS A 263 17.53 27.84 16.26
C LYS A 263 19.07 27.93 16.21
N GLN A 264 19.74 26.98 15.53
CA GLN A 264 21.20 27.06 15.38
C GLN A 264 21.63 28.28 14.54
N ALA A 265 20.75 28.79 13.66
CA ALA A 265 21.04 29.98 12.85
C ALA A 265 21.31 31.26 13.67
N TYR A 266 20.94 31.26 14.94
CA TYR A 266 21.26 32.39 15.88
C TYR A 266 22.65 32.29 16.51
N LYS A 267 23.33 31.14 16.39
CA LYS A 267 24.68 30.94 16.90
C LYS A 267 25.71 31.43 15.87
N PRO A 268 26.89 31.88 16.31
CA PRO A 268 27.98 32.25 15.42
C PRO A 268 28.51 31.01 14.69
N ALA A 269 28.95 31.20 13.44
CA ALA A 269 29.75 30.23 12.71
C ALA A 269 31.23 30.63 12.78
N TRP A 270 32.11 29.65 12.76
CA TRP A 270 33.54 29.82 12.87
C TRP A 270 34.26 29.35 11.60
N ALA A 271 35.40 29.98 11.29
CA ALA A 271 36.33 29.36 10.41
C ALA A 271 37.76 29.62 10.90
N ILE A 272 38.62 28.64 10.73
CA ILE A 272 40.06 28.71 11.04
C ILE A 272 40.79 28.76 9.72
N GLU A 273 41.74 29.68 9.58
CA GLU A 273 42.54 29.92 8.38
C GLU A 273 44.03 29.87 8.73
N GLY A 274 44.79 29.08 7.94
CA GLY A 274 46.26 29.08 7.97
C GLY A 274 46.81 29.43 6.61
N GLY A 275 47.81 30.29 6.57
CA GLY A 275 48.40 30.71 5.31
C GLY A 275 49.93 30.86 5.36
N TYR A 276 50.54 30.64 4.21
CA TYR A 276 51.96 30.87 3.98
C TYR A 276 52.14 31.76 2.73
N GLY A 277 53.01 32.78 2.85
CA GLY A 277 53.30 33.74 1.79
C GLY A 277 54.78 33.76 1.49
N ALA A 278 55.15 33.20 0.34
CA ALA A 278 56.53 33.22 -0.18
C ALA A 278 56.85 34.58 -0.81
N ARG A 279 57.93 35.22 -0.37
CA ARG A 279 58.42 36.50 -0.90
C ARG A 279 59.69 36.33 -1.74
N GLY A 280 59.90 37.24 -2.65
CA GLY A 280 61.11 37.27 -3.43
C GLY A 280 62.25 38.07 -2.81
N ALA A 281 63.45 38.05 -3.46
CA ALA A 281 64.59 38.89 -3.16
C ALA A 281 65.17 38.76 -1.75
N ASP A 282 65.44 37.51 -1.26
CA ASP A 282 66.14 37.23 0.00
C ASP A 282 65.37 37.74 1.30
N ARG A 283 64.07 37.94 1.19
CA ARG A 283 63.24 38.40 2.30
C ARG A 283 62.60 37.20 3.02
N PRO A 284 62.48 37.24 4.36
CA PRO A 284 61.81 36.22 5.10
C PRO A 284 60.32 36.06 4.67
N ASP A 285 59.83 34.86 4.54
CA ASP A 285 58.45 34.54 4.21
C ASP A 285 57.49 34.82 5.37
N PHE A 286 56.19 34.89 5.11
CA PHE A 286 55.18 35.09 6.11
C PHE A 286 54.36 33.82 6.39
N ALA A 287 54.11 33.56 7.65
CA ALA A 287 53.06 32.65 8.08
C ALA A 287 51.92 33.44 8.72
N SER A 288 50.70 33.07 8.46
CA SER A 288 49.51 33.67 9.06
C SER A 288 48.55 32.64 9.61
N VAL A 289 47.93 32.93 10.74
CA VAL A 289 46.83 32.17 11.32
C VAL A 289 45.70 33.14 11.60
N GLY A 290 44.52 32.82 11.14
CA GLY A 290 43.31 33.64 11.32
C GLY A 290 42.16 32.86 11.87
N VAL A 291 41.27 33.52 12.59
CA VAL A 291 39.96 32.99 12.98
C VAL A 291 38.94 34.00 12.53
N SER A 292 37.95 33.50 11.74
CA SER A 292 36.82 34.32 11.34
C SER A 292 35.53 33.84 12.05
N LEU A 293 34.73 34.85 12.47
CA LEU A 293 33.49 34.63 13.20
C LEU A 293 32.36 35.35 12.48
N THR A 294 31.34 34.56 12.06
CA THR A 294 30.13 35.10 11.44
C THR A 294 29.07 35.30 12.53
N ILE A 295 28.75 36.55 12.88
CA ILE A 295 27.80 36.90 13.94
C ILE A 295 26.46 37.31 13.30
N PRO A 296 25.33 36.71 13.71
CA PRO A 296 24.00 37.04 13.17
C PRO A 296 23.45 38.29 13.90
N LEU A 297 23.78 39.50 13.43
CA LEU A 297 23.38 40.77 14.07
C LEU A 297 21.95 41.21 13.71
N PHE A 298 21.47 40.89 12.50
CA PHE A 298 20.18 41.38 11.98
C PHE A 298 19.22 40.19 11.76
N THR A 299 18.63 39.69 12.83
CA THR A 299 17.85 38.44 12.82
C THR A 299 16.44 38.59 12.27
N GLY A 300 15.81 39.77 12.43
CA GLY A 300 14.37 39.99 12.26
C GLY A 300 13.76 39.59 10.89
N LYS A 301 14.52 39.76 9.79
CA LYS A 301 14.04 39.36 8.44
C LYS A 301 14.62 38.07 7.93
N ARG A 302 15.51 37.40 8.65
CA ARG A 302 16.16 36.14 8.27
C ARG A 302 15.88 35.05 9.29
N GLN A 303 16.63 35.02 10.39
CA GLN A 303 16.53 33.93 11.40
C GLN A 303 15.13 33.85 12.04
N ASP A 304 14.55 35.00 12.40
CA ASP A 304 13.22 35.05 13.04
C ASP A 304 12.15 34.53 12.04
N ARG A 305 12.28 34.86 10.77
CA ARG A 305 11.36 34.37 9.75
C ARG A 305 11.54 32.88 9.46
N ALA A 306 12.81 32.41 9.39
CA ALA A 306 13.10 30.99 9.22
C ALA A 306 12.59 30.15 10.38
N LEU A 307 12.82 30.58 11.63
CA LEU A 307 12.31 29.91 12.81
C LEU A 307 10.77 29.93 12.86
N SER A 308 10.15 31.07 12.48
CA SER A 308 8.69 31.16 12.39
C SER A 308 8.13 30.22 11.33
N ALA A 309 8.79 30.07 10.17
CA ALA A 309 8.40 29.13 9.13
C ALA A 309 8.47 27.68 9.65
N ALA A 310 9.63 27.24 10.16
CA ALA A 310 9.80 25.89 10.69
C ALA A 310 8.77 25.53 11.79
N ARG A 311 8.40 26.47 12.65
CA ARG A 311 7.33 26.25 13.65
C ARG A 311 5.96 26.05 13.00
N LYS A 312 5.66 26.76 11.93
CA LYS A 312 4.40 26.62 11.20
C LYS A 312 4.36 25.31 10.44
N ASP A 313 5.48 24.88 9.86
CA ASP A 313 5.59 23.61 9.17
C ASP A 313 5.37 22.45 10.15
N LYS A 314 5.98 22.51 11.37
CA LYS A 314 5.65 21.56 12.43
C LYS A 314 4.16 21.57 12.80
N SER A 315 3.55 22.76 12.97
CA SER A 315 2.12 22.85 13.28
C SER A 315 1.25 22.32 12.14
N ALA A 316 1.65 22.48 10.89
CA ALA A 316 0.96 21.89 9.74
C ALA A 316 1.02 20.35 9.79
N ALA A 317 2.18 19.76 10.08
CA ALA A 317 2.33 18.32 10.24
C ALA A 317 1.48 17.75 11.40
N GLU A 318 1.33 18.51 12.52
CA GLU A 318 0.43 18.15 13.62
C GLU A 318 -1.05 18.15 13.18
N LEU A 319 -1.47 19.10 12.34
CA LEU A 319 -2.82 19.15 11.77
C LEU A 319 -3.05 18.04 10.75
N ASP A 320 -2.05 17.70 9.94
CA ASP A 320 -2.12 16.57 9.01
C ASP A 320 -2.31 15.24 9.75
N ARG A 321 -1.59 15.05 10.86
CA ARG A 321 -1.81 13.90 11.75
C ARG A 321 -3.24 13.85 12.31
N ALA A 322 -3.75 15.00 12.78
CA ALA A 322 -5.12 15.07 13.27
C ALA A 322 -6.15 14.73 12.18
N THR A 323 -5.93 15.21 10.96
CA THR A 323 -6.76 14.88 9.79
C THR A 323 -6.73 13.38 9.50
N THR A 324 -5.55 12.76 9.51
CA THR A 324 -5.39 11.31 9.32
C THR A 324 -6.21 10.52 10.36
N LEU A 325 -6.17 10.93 11.63
CA LEU A 325 -6.98 10.27 12.69
C LEU A 325 -8.49 10.45 12.46
N LEU A 326 -8.95 11.62 12.02
CA LEU A 326 -10.35 11.87 11.71
C LEU A 326 -10.83 10.98 10.54
N ASP A 327 -10.00 10.84 9.50
CA ASP A 327 -10.30 9.97 8.37
C ASP A 327 -10.39 8.50 8.77
N LEU A 328 -9.44 8.01 9.57
CA LEU A 328 -9.46 6.64 10.08
C LEU A 328 -10.69 6.38 10.97
N ARG A 329 -11.09 7.35 11.81
CA ARG A 329 -12.32 7.24 12.62
C ARG A 329 -13.58 7.19 11.76
N ARG A 330 -13.69 8.05 10.76
CA ARG A 330 -14.78 8.00 9.79
C ARG A 330 -14.85 6.63 9.13
N ASP A 331 -13.71 6.11 8.66
CA ASP A 331 -13.64 4.82 7.98
C ASP A 331 -13.98 3.66 8.93
N LEU A 332 -13.60 3.75 10.21
CA LEU A 332 -13.99 2.79 11.24
C LEU A 332 -15.50 2.77 11.45
N VAL A 333 -16.11 3.93 11.67
CA VAL A 333 -17.57 4.01 11.91
C VAL A 333 -18.34 3.47 10.72
N ARG A 334 -17.91 3.79 9.50
CA ARG A 334 -18.52 3.27 8.27
C ARG A 334 -18.37 1.76 8.16
N ALA A 335 -17.14 1.24 8.29
CA ALA A 335 -16.88 -0.20 8.15
C ALA A 335 -17.62 -1.03 9.21
N TYR A 336 -17.74 -0.51 10.43
CA TYR A 336 -18.47 -1.19 11.50
C TYR A 336 -19.98 -1.18 11.26
N ALA A 337 -20.53 -0.06 10.76
CA ALA A 337 -21.93 0.01 10.35
C ALA A 337 -22.23 -0.98 9.21
N ASP A 338 -21.36 -1.01 8.18
CA ASP A 338 -21.48 -1.96 7.07
C ASP A 338 -21.44 -3.41 7.58
N TRP A 339 -20.46 -3.77 8.43
CA TRP A 339 -20.33 -5.09 9.04
C TRP A 339 -21.61 -5.49 9.78
N THR A 340 -22.12 -4.63 10.65
CA THR A 340 -23.29 -4.93 11.48
C THR A 340 -24.56 -5.11 10.65
N GLN A 341 -24.77 -4.27 9.62
CA GLN A 341 -25.95 -4.37 8.76
C GLN A 341 -25.86 -5.58 7.83
N LEU A 342 -24.69 -5.86 7.28
CA LEU A 342 -24.46 -7.02 6.43
C LEU A 342 -24.63 -8.34 7.21
N ASP A 343 -24.17 -8.39 8.45
CA ASP A 343 -24.34 -9.56 9.31
C ASP A 343 -25.83 -9.87 9.54
N ARG A 344 -26.65 -8.85 9.85
CA ARG A 344 -28.12 -9.01 9.98
C ARG A 344 -28.76 -9.46 8.67
N ARG A 345 -28.31 -8.94 7.54
CA ARG A 345 -28.86 -9.31 6.23
C ARG A 345 -28.48 -10.73 5.84
N VAL A 346 -27.24 -11.15 6.11
CA VAL A 346 -26.81 -12.54 5.93
C VAL A 346 -27.66 -13.47 6.75
N ALA A 347 -27.88 -13.20 8.05
CA ALA A 347 -28.74 -13.99 8.90
C ALA A 347 -30.19 -14.07 8.36
N LEU A 348 -30.77 -12.96 7.88
CA LEU A 348 -32.08 -12.96 7.25
C LEU A 348 -32.15 -13.89 6.02
N TYR A 349 -31.11 -13.86 5.19
CA TYR A 349 -31.07 -14.71 3.99
C TYR A 349 -30.91 -16.18 4.38
N ASP A 350 -30.00 -16.52 5.29
CA ASP A 350 -29.76 -17.89 5.74
C ASP A 350 -30.97 -18.48 6.47
N ASP A 351 -31.63 -17.70 7.32
CA ASP A 351 -32.73 -18.20 8.17
C ASP A 351 -34.09 -18.26 7.45
N ALA A 352 -34.36 -17.36 6.53
CA ALA A 352 -35.69 -17.19 5.95
C ALA A 352 -35.76 -17.16 4.43
N VAL A 353 -34.92 -16.31 3.75
CA VAL A 353 -35.12 -16.06 2.33
C VAL A 353 -34.80 -17.30 1.51
N ILE A 354 -33.64 -17.92 1.73
CA ILE A 354 -33.22 -19.11 1.00
C ILE A 354 -34.17 -20.28 1.19
N LYS A 355 -34.57 -20.53 2.44
CA LYS A 355 -35.52 -21.60 2.71
C LYS A 355 -36.82 -21.42 1.94
N ARG A 356 -37.38 -20.20 1.92
CA ARG A 356 -38.62 -19.90 1.22
C ARG A 356 -38.45 -19.95 -0.30
N ALA A 357 -37.31 -19.52 -0.82
CA ALA A 357 -37.00 -19.58 -2.25
C ALA A 357 -36.98 -21.06 -2.72
N ASN A 358 -36.26 -21.92 -2.00
CA ASN A 358 -36.17 -23.35 -2.30
C ASN A 358 -37.56 -24.04 -2.19
N GLU A 359 -38.29 -23.80 -1.08
CA GLU A 359 -39.64 -24.35 -0.91
C GLU A 359 -40.61 -23.91 -2.02
N THR A 360 -40.46 -22.65 -2.52
CA THR A 360 -41.29 -22.13 -3.61
C THR A 360 -40.92 -22.76 -4.95
N ALA A 361 -39.62 -22.93 -5.23
CA ALA A 361 -39.12 -23.57 -6.44
C ALA A 361 -39.59 -25.06 -6.49
N ASP A 362 -39.41 -25.81 -5.41
CA ASP A 362 -39.84 -27.19 -5.29
C ASP A 362 -41.39 -27.36 -5.45
N ALA A 363 -42.15 -26.46 -4.84
CA ALA A 363 -43.61 -26.44 -4.97
C ALA A 363 -44.01 -26.15 -6.44
N SER A 364 -43.29 -25.23 -7.14
CA SER A 364 -43.59 -24.94 -8.55
C SER A 364 -43.26 -26.11 -9.48
N VAL A 365 -42.18 -26.84 -9.22
CA VAL A 365 -41.85 -28.08 -9.97
C VAL A 365 -42.96 -29.11 -9.80
N SER A 366 -43.40 -29.31 -8.55
CA SER A 366 -44.48 -30.28 -8.23
C SER A 366 -45.81 -29.87 -8.87
N ALA A 367 -46.19 -28.60 -8.81
CA ALA A 367 -47.40 -28.05 -9.39
C ALA A 367 -47.41 -28.13 -10.91
N TYR A 368 -46.27 -27.84 -11.55
CA TYR A 368 -46.11 -27.96 -13.01
C TYR A 368 -46.28 -29.44 -13.45
N GLY A 369 -45.62 -30.39 -12.75
CA GLY A 369 -45.77 -31.81 -13.00
C GLY A 369 -47.21 -32.33 -12.83
N GLY A 370 -47.98 -31.71 -11.94
CA GLY A 370 -49.40 -31.96 -11.71
C GLY A 370 -50.36 -31.20 -12.64
N GLY A 371 -49.86 -30.35 -13.54
CA GLY A 371 -50.68 -29.52 -14.43
C GLY A 371 -51.48 -28.42 -13.73
N LEU A 372 -51.03 -28.01 -12.54
CA LEU A 372 -51.71 -26.98 -11.67
C LEU A 372 -51.10 -25.55 -11.91
N THR A 373 -49.96 -25.46 -12.56
CA THR A 373 -49.33 -24.18 -12.92
C THR A 373 -48.77 -24.23 -14.34
N ASP A 374 -48.50 -23.08 -14.92
CA ASP A 374 -47.93 -22.96 -16.26
C ASP A 374 -46.38 -22.89 -16.22
N PHE A 375 -45.78 -23.07 -17.37
CA PHE A 375 -44.35 -23.05 -17.56
C PHE A 375 -43.70 -21.68 -17.13
N PRO A 376 -44.26 -20.52 -17.52
CA PRO A 376 -43.74 -19.22 -17.10
C PRO A 376 -43.60 -19.08 -15.57
N GLU A 377 -44.51 -19.63 -14.80
CA GLU A 377 -44.43 -19.58 -13.32
C GLU A 377 -43.32 -20.50 -12.77
N LEU A 378 -43.16 -21.70 -13.37
CA LEU A 378 -42.05 -22.59 -13.02
C LEU A 378 -40.68 -21.90 -13.23
N ILE A 379 -40.44 -21.34 -14.42
CA ILE A 379 -39.17 -20.63 -14.69
C ILE A 379 -38.98 -19.46 -13.73
N ARG A 380 -40.03 -18.66 -13.48
CA ARG A 380 -39.93 -17.52 -12.57
C ARG A 380 -39.51 -17.93 -11.17
N SER A 381 -40.01 -19.02 -10.65
CA SER A 381 -39.69 -19.51 -9.32
C SER A 381 -38.25 -20.05 -9.26
N GLN A 382 -37.78 -20.75 -10.31
CA GLN A 382 -36.40 -21.23 -10.42
C GLN A 382 -35.38 -20.06 -10.50
N LEU A 383 -35.67 -19.04 -11.29
CA LEU A 383 -34.81 -17.86 -11.39
C LEU A 383 -34.84 -17.03 -10.09
N ALA A 384 -35.97 -16.98 -9.37
CA ALA A 384 -36.05 -16.32 -8.06
C ALA A 384 -35.20 -17.03 -6.99
N GLU A 385 -35.12 -18.38 -7.05
CA GLU A 385 -34.21 -19.16 -6.22
C GLU A 385 -32.75 -18.82 -6.52
N LEU A 386 -32.35 -18.84 -7.82
CA LEU A 386 -31.00 -18.44 -8.23
C LEU A 386 -30.65 -17.03 -7.78
N ASP A 387 -31.54 -16.06 -7.97
CA ASP A 387 -31.31 -14.67 -7.55
C ASP A 387 -31.18 -14.55 -6.04
N ALA A 388 -31.91 -15.32 -5.25
CA ALA A 388 -31.76 -15.37 -3.79
C ALA A 388 -30.40 -15.95 -3.39
N GLU A 389 -29.95 -17.04 -4.01
CA GLU A 389 -28.64 -17.64 -3.76
C GLU A 389 -27.49 -16.71 -4.14
N LEU A 390 -27.54 -16.08 -5.31
CA LEU A 390 -26.55 -15.11 -5.75
C LEU A 390 -26.50 -13.92 -4.77
N LYS A 391 -27.66 -13.43 -4.31
CA LYS A 391 -27.71 -12.33 -3.34
C LYS A 391 -27.18 -12.73 -1.98
N ARG A 392 -27.42 -13.96 -1.53
CA ARG A 392 -26.81 -14.50 -0.31
C ARG A 392 -25.29 -14.53 -0.42
N LEU A 393 -24.75 -15.03 -1.55
CA LEU A 393 -23.32 -15.07 -1.81
C LEU A 393 -22.72 -13.66 -1.81
N GLU A 394 -23.33 -12.71 -2.52
CA GLU A 394 -22.93 -11.31 -2.52
C GLU A 394 -22.86 -10.72 -1.10
N LEU A 395 -23.91 -10.92 -0.31
CA LEU A 395 -23.98 -10.41 1.07
C LEU A 395 -22.88 -10.99 1.96
N ARG A 396 -22.59 -12.28 1.84
CA ARG A 396 -21.52 -12.96 2.59
C ARG A 396 -20.14 -12.38 2.19
N VAL A 397 -19.91 -12.14 0.91
CA VAL A 397 -18.65 -11.55 0.42
C VAL A 397 -18.52 -10.08 0.85
N GLU A 398 -19.58 -9.28 0.75
CA GLU A 398 -19.52 -7.88 1.20
C GLU A 398 -19.31 -7.78 2.72
N ARG A 399 -19.90 -8.69 3.50
CA ARG A 399 -19.58 -8.81 4.94
C ARG A 399 -18.11 -9.14 5.18
N ALA A 400 -17.53 -10.05 4.39
CA ALA A 400 -16.11 -10.39 4.46
C ALA A 400 -15.20 -9.20 4.09
N LYS A 401 -15.60 -8.38 3.12
CA LYS A 401 -14.88 -7.14 2.77
C LYS A 401 -14.96 -6.10 3.89
N ALA A 402 -16.12 -5.96 4.54
CA ALA A 402 -16.25 -5.10 5.72
C ALA A 402 -15.36 -5.59 6.87
N TRP A 403 -15.30 -6.90 7.11
CA TRP A 403 -14.34 -7.51 8.05
C TRP A 403 -12.89 -7.21 7.68
N ALA A 404 -12.49 -7.37 6.42
CA ALA A 404 -11.14 -7.07 5.96
C ALA A 404 -10.76 -5.61 6.21
N ARG A 405 -11.71 -4.67 6.04
CA ARG A 405 -11.51 -3.25 6.34
C ARG A 405 -11.34 -3.00 7.83
N LEU A 406 -12.15 -3.64 8.67
CA LEU A 406 -12.03 -3.54 10.13
C LEU A 406 -10.70 -4.12 10.63
N THR A 407 -10.26 -5.25 10.08
CA THR A 407 -8.95 -5.86 10.36
C THR A 407 -7.80 -4.92 9.98
N TYR A 408 -7.88 -4.26 8.80
CA TYR A 408 -6.93 -3.24 8.40
C TYR A 408 -6.84 -2.09 9.42
N LEU A 409 -7.98 -1.61 9.93
CA LEU A 409 -8.06 -0.51 10.89
C LEU A 409 -7.62 -0.94 12.31
N ALA A 410 -7.97 -2.16 12.73
CA ALA A 410 -7.65 -2.70 14.05
C ALA A 410 -6.15 -2.92 14.27
N GLY A 411 -5.42 -3.17 13.21
CA GLY A 411 -4.01 -3.47 13.32
C GLY A 411 -3.69 -4.93 13.66
N ASP A 412 -4.66 -5.78 13.63
CA ASP A 412 -4.49 -7.21 13.85
C ASP A 412 -4.15 -7.89 12.52
N ASP A 413 -2.90 -8.21 12.31
CA ASP A 413 -2.44 -9.12 11.26
C ASP A 413 -2.54 -10.56 11.81
N GLN A 414 -3.75 -11.09 11.87
CA GLN A 414 -4.01 -12.52 12.06
C GLN A 414 -4.53 -13.15 10.77
#